data_8b223f454d5dd2c55e7b3459340c8c9f
#
_entry.id   8b223f454d5dd2c55e7b3459340c8c9f
#
_cell.length_a   1.000
_cell.length_b   1.000
_cell.length_c   1.000
_cell.angle_alpha   90.00
_cell.angle_beta   90.00
_cell.angle_gamma   90.00
#
_symmetry.space_group_name_H-M   'P 1'
#
loop_
_entity.id
_entity.type
_entity.pdbx_description
1 polymer ?
#
loop_
_entity_poly.entity_id
_entity_poly.type
_entity_poly.pdbx_seq_one_letter_code
_entity_poly.pdbx_strand_id
1 'polypeptide(L)'
;MRNLLFSFAVLSLLAGQQAEAQLQCLKPHERTAIQIAALRSELMVLATGCHFDDSYNAFIRKYQPELMGNEKTIGEMFKQKYGRRGQQEHDRFTTDLANAESTSGLKLGTDFCAHNGLIFQEVLSLQSAADLASYVAGKDLVPPTLEVCDVAESPAKRKAAPAPKHH
;
A
#
# COMPACT_ATOMS: atom_id res chain seq x y z
N MET A 1 34.81 31.87 -56.27
CA MET A 1 34.01 30.63 -56.30
C MET A 1 33.80 30.26 -54.84
N ARG A 2 32.56 30.46 -54.40
CA ARG A 2 32.23 30.62 -53.00
C ARG A 2 31.40 29.38 -52.57
N ASN A 3 31.98 28.48 -51.76
CA ASN A 3 31.25 27.29 -51.22
C ASN A 3 30.64 27.64 -49.88
N LEU A 4 29.34 27.83 -49.87
CA LEU A 4 28.52 27.89 -48.67
C LEU A 4 28.33 26.48 -48.11
N LEU A 5 28.92 26.21 -46.97
CA LEU A 5 28.64 25.01 -46.19
C LEU A 5 27.43 25.28 -45.29
N PHE A 6 26.29 24.70 -45.60
CA PHE A 6 25.11 24.65 -44.74
C PHE A 6 25.34 23.64 -43.65
N SER A 7 25.60 24.13 -42.42
CA SER A 7 25.58 23.30 -41.22
C SER A 7 24.12 23.10 -40.79
N PHE A 8 23.60 21.92 -41.04
CA PHE A 8 22.35 21.48 -40.43
C PHE A 8 22.62 21.08 -38.98
N ALA A 9 22.23 21.93 -38.04
CA ALA A 9 22.15 21.59 -36.63
C ALA A 9 20.90 20.77 -36.42
N VAL A 10 21.08 19.44 -36.27
CA VAL A 10 20.01 18.53 -35.82
C VAL A 10 19.84 18.69 -34.33
N LEU A 11 18.84 19.49 -33.96
CA LEU A 11 18.41 19.65 -32.58
C LEU A 11 17.60 18.41 -32.18
N SER A 12 18.28 17.41 -31.60
CA SER A 12 17.64 16.22 -31.03
C SER A 12 16.83 16.62 -29.80
N LEU A 13 15.52 16.76 -29.98
CA LEU A 13 14.56 16.83 -28.87
C LEU A 13 14.57 15.48 -28.15
N LEU A 14 15.34 15.39 -27.07
CA LEU A 14 15.18 14.37 -26.05
C LEU A 14 13.85 14.66 -25.34
N ALA A 15 12.76 14.14 -25.90
CA ALA A 15 11.51 14.00 -25.18
C ALA A 15 11.79 13.04 -24.03
N GLY A 16 12.10 13.60 -22.86
CA GLY A 16 12.11 12.86 -21.60
C GLY A 16 10.73 12.25 -21.43
N GLN A 17 10.60 10.96 -21.68
CA GLN A 17 9.46 10.19 -21.22
C GLN A 17 9.52 10.24 -19.69
N GLN A 18 8.81 11.18 -19.11
CA GLN A 18 8.39 11.06 -17.73
C GLN A 18 7.50 9.81 -17.71
N ALA A 19 8.07 8.71 -17.23
CA ALA A 19 7.28 7.58 -16.80
C ALA A 19 6.44 8.12 -15.64
N GLU A 20 5.24 8.62 -15.96
CA GLU A 20 4.22 8.84 -14.97
C GLU A 20 4.07 7.50 -14.27
N ALA A 21 4.41 7.48 -12.98
CA ALA A 21 4.11 6.36 -12.12
C ALA A 21 2.59 6.22 -12.19
N GLN A 22 2.11 5.31 -13.04
CA GLN A 22 0.69 5.03 -13.15
C GLN A 22 0.26 4.58 -11.77
N LEU A 23 -0.49 5.46 -11.11
CA LEU A 23 -1.16 5.20 -9.87
C LEU A 23 -1.94 3.90 -10.03
N GLN A 24 -1.44 2.85 -9.41
CA GLN A 24 -2.09 1.56 -9.54
C GLN A 24 -3.18 1.46 -8.50
N CYS A 25 -4.40 1.51 -8.98
CA CYS A 25 -5.58 1.30 -8.18
C CYS A 25 -5.60 -0.12 -7.60
N LEU A 26 -5.62 -0.22 -6.29
CA LEU A 26 -5.80 -1.48 -5.59
C LEU A 26 -7.25 -1.94 -5.74
N LYS A 27 -7.47 -3.20 -6.10
CA LYS A 27 -8.78 -3.83 -6.00
C LYS A 27 -9.17 -3.99 -4.52
N PRO A 28 -10.46 -4.07 -4.17
CA PRO A 28 -10.88 -4.16 -2.77
C PRO A 28 -10.17 -5.25 -1.97
N HIS A 29 -10.01 -6.45 -2.52
CA HIS A 29 -9.32 -7.56 -1.85
C HIS A 29 -7.79 -7.35 -1.75
N GLU A 30 -7.17 -6.67 -2.72
CA GLU A 30 -5.76 -6.29 -2.67
C GLU A 30 -5.53 -5.24 -1.58
N ARG A 31 -6.45 -4.26 -1.47
CA ARG A 31 -6.43 -3.26 -0.39
C ARG A 31 -6.49 -3.93 0.98
N THR A 32 -7.45 -4.82 1.19
CA THR A 32 -7.56 -5.56 2.46
C THR A 32 -6.30 -6.35 2.76
N ALA A 33 -5.71 -7.04 1.77
CA ALA A 33 -4.48 -7.79 1.95
C ALA A 33 -3.31 -6.89 2.36
N ILE A 34 -3.17 -5.72 1.73
CA ILE A 34 -2.15 -4.71 2.09
C ILE A 34 -2.36 -4.20 3.52
N GLN A 35 -3.60 -3.88 3.91
CA GLN A 35 -3.93 -3.40 5.26
C GLN A 35 -3.62 -4.45 6.34
N ILE A 36 -3.90 -5.74 6.07
CA ILE A 36 -3.55 -6.84 6.97
C ILE A 36 -2.02 -7.02 7.05
N ALA A 37 -1.30 -6.86 5.94
CA ALA A 37 0.16 -6.90 5.96
C ALA A 37 0.75 -5.74 6.77
N ALA A 38 0.20 -4.54 6.65
CA ALA A 38 0.61 -3.38 7.43
C ALA A 38 0.35 -3.61 8.93
N LEU A 39 -0.84 -4.08 9.31
CA LEU A 39 -1.14 -4.46 10.68
C LEU A 39 -0.16 -5.52 11.22
N ARG A 40 0.12 -6.58 10.43
CA ARG A 40 1.09 -7.59 10.84
C ARG A 40 2.48 -7.01 11.08
N SER A 41 2.89 -6.05 10.24
CA SER A 41 4.17 -5.36 10.39
C SER A 41 4.21 -4.50 11.64
N GLU A 42 3.16 -3.73 11.92
CA GLU A 42 3.00 -2.95 13.15
C GLU A 42 3.09 -3.83 14.39
N LEU A 43 2.32 -4.93 14.44
CA LEU A 43 2.35 -5.88 15.54
C LEU A 43 3.73 -6.53 15.73
N MET A 44 4.45 -6.82 14.65
CA MET A 44 5.81 -7.36 14.71
C MET A 44 6.80 -6.36 15.34
N VAL A 45 6.73 -5.10 14.93
CA VAL A 45 7.58 -4.03 15.47
C VAL A 45 7.28 -3.80 16.95
N LEU A 46 5.99 -3.77 17.32
CA LEU A 46 5.56 -3.69 18.74
C LEU A 46 6.06 -4.89 19.56
N ALA A 47 5.94 -6.11 19.01
CA ALA A 47 6.40 -7.31 19.71
C ALA A 47 7.88 -7.23 20.02
N THR A 48 8.68 -6.88 19.00
CA THR A 48 10.13 -6.80 19.14
C THR A 48 10.59 -5.66 20.05
N GLY A 49 9.96 -4.48 19.90
CA GLY A 49 10.34 -3.28 20.65
C GLY A 49 9.81 -3.24 22.08
N CYS A 50 8.67 -3.92 22.35
CA CYS A 50 7.96 -3.86 23.64
C CYS A 50 7.85 -5.21 24.36
N HIS A 51 8.51 -6.26 23.85
CA HIS A 51 8.47 -7.62 24.44
C HIS A 51 7.07 -8.24 24.48
N PHE A 52 6.27 -8.03 23.43
CA PHE A 52 4.94 -8.65 23.26
C PHE A 52 4.97 -9.90 22.36
N ASP A 53 6.07 -10.66 22.37
CA ASP A 53 6.30 -11.83 21.53
C ASP A 53 5.19 -12.88 21.62
N ASP A 54 4.71 -13.16 22.84
CA ASP A 54 3.63 -14.11 23.07
C ASP A 54 2.30 -13.66 22.44
N SER A 55 2.00 -12.38 22.51
CA SER A 55 0.81 -11.78 21.91
C SER A 55 0.88 -11.83 20.39
N TYR A 56 2.06 -11.52 19.82
CA TYR A 56 2.29 -11.63 18.38
C TYR A 56 2.14 -13.09 17.90
N ASN A 57 2.76 -14.03 18.61
CA ASN A 57 2.63 -15.45 18.30
C ASN A 57 1.18 -15.94 18.39
N ALA A 58 0.40 -15.43 19.36
CA ALA A 58 -1.03 -15.74 19.47
C ALA A 58 -1.81 -15.19 18.25
N PHE A 59 -1.52 -13.95 17.80
CA PHE A 59 -2.10 -13.37 16.61
C PHE A 59 -1.77 -14.19 15.35
N ILE A 60 -0.50 -14.55 15.14
CA ILE A 60 -0.08 -15.37 14.00
C ILE A 60 -0.81 -16.73 14.00
N ARG A 61 -0.91 -17.41 15.14
CA ARG A 61 -1.64 -18.70 15.22
C ARG A 61 -3.12 -18.54 14.94
N LYS A 62 -3.73 -17.48 15.47
CA LYS A 62 -5.17 -17.24 15.33
C LYS A 62 -5.58 -17.00 13.87
N TYR A 63 -4.77 -16.23 13.13
CA TYR A 63 -5.08 -15.76 11.79
C TYR A 63 -4.22 -16.41 10.70
N GLN A 64 -3.57 -17.54 10.99
CA GLN A 64 -2.66 -18.19 10.05
C GLN A 64 -3.24 -18.40 8.64
N PRO A 65 -4.45 -18.92 8.44
CA PRO A 65 -5.01 -19.13 7.11
C PRO A 65 -5.19 -17.81 6.35
N GLU A 66 -5.69 -16.77 7.03
CA GLU A 66 -5.92 -15.44 6.46
C GLU A 66 -4.62 -14.77 6.08
N LEU A 67 -3.62 -14.83 6.95
CA LEU A 67 -2.30 -14.26 6.69
C LEU A 67 -1.63 -14.94 5.50
N MET A 68 -1.75 -16.26 5.36
CA MET A 68 -1.23 -17.00 4.19
C MET A 68 -1.98 -16.60 2.91
N GLY A 69 -3.30 -16.46 2.97
CA GLY A 69 -4.13 -16.02 1.85
C GLY A 69 -3.78 -14.60 1.40
N ASN A 70 -3.58 -13.70 2.34
CA ASN A 70 -3.18 -12.32 2.06
C ASN A 70 -1.78 -12.23 1.45
N GLU A 71 -0.83 -12.98 1.97
CA GLU A 71 0.54 -13.06 1.43
C GLU A 71 0.53 -13.51 -0.04
N LYS A 72 -0.29 -14.53 -0.36
CA LYS A 72 -0.48 -14.98 -1.74
C LYS A 72 -1.07 -13.86 -2.62
N THR A 73 -2.10 -13.16 -2.15
CA THR A 73 -2.74 -12.07 -2.88
C THR A 73 -1.75 -10.96 -3.19
N ILE A 74 -0.92 -10.56 -2.22
CA ILE A 74 0.11 -9.54 -2.39
C ILE A 74 1.18 -10.01 -3.39
N GLY A 75 1.66 -11.23 -3.25
CA GLY A 75 2.65 -11.82 -4.17
C GLY A 75 2.15 -11.86 -5.62
N GLU A 76 0.89 -12.24 -5.84
CA GLU A 76 0.26 -12.23 -7.17
C GLU A 76 0.13 -10.80 -7.73
N MET A 77 -0.27 -9.83 -6.90
CA MET A 77 -0.34 -8.41 -7.26
C MET A 77 1.03 -7.88 -7.70
N PHE A 78 2.08 -8.10 -6.92
CA PHE A 78 3.43 -7.68 -7.27
C PHE A 78 3.95 -8.39 -8.52
N LYS A 79 3.66 -9.68 -8.69
CA LYS A 79 4.01 -10.43 -9.90
C LYS A 79 3.32 -9.88 -11.15
N GLN A 80 2.04 -9.53 -11.05
CA GLN A 80 1.31 -8.91 -12.17
C GLN A 80 1.89 -7.55 -12.53
N LYS A 81 2.24 -6.74 -11.52
CA LYS A 81 2.74 -5.38 -11.71
C LYS A 81 4.17 -5.35 -12.24
N TYR A 82 5.05 -6.14 -11.67
CA TYR A 82 6.50 -6.04 -11.90
C TYR A 82 7.10 -7.22 -12.67
N GLY A 83 6.29 -8.23 -13.01
CA GLY A 83 6.72 -9.41 -13.76
C GLY A 83 7.86 -10.14 -13.04
N ARG A 84 9.01 -10.28 -13.70
CA ARG A 84 10.19 -10.98 -13.13
C ARG A 84 10.75 -10.32 -11.86
N ARG A 85 10.53 -9.03 -11.65
CA ARG A 85 10.96 -8.32 -10.43
C ARG A 85 9.93 -8.38 -9.30
N GLY A 86 8.79 -9.03 -9.51
CA GLY A 86 7.67 -9.06 -8.56
C GLY A 86 8.10 -9.47 -7.16
N GLN A 87 8.91 -10.53 -7.02
CA GLN A 87 9.40 -10.97 -5.71
C GLN A 87 10.27 -9.90 -5.04
N GLN A 88 11.22 -9.33 -5.76
CA GLN A 88 12.11 -8.29 -5.21
C GLN A 88 11.35 -7.05 -4.75
N GLU A 89 10.33 -6.62 -5.52
CA GLU A 89 9.51 -5.46 -5.15
C GLU A 89 8.59 -5.78 -3.96
N HIS A 90 8.10 -7.02 -3.85
CA HIS A 90 7.36 -7.49 -2.69
C HIS A 90 8.22 -7.49 -1.42
N ASP A 91 9.45 -8.03 -1.50
CA ASP A 91 10.40 -8.04 -0.37
C ASP A 91 10.75 -6.62 0.08
N ARG A 92 10.94 -5.71 -0.89
CA ARG A 92 11.14 -4.29 -0.61
C ARG A 92 9.94 -3.68 0.11
N PHE A 93 8.75 -3.91 -0.39
CA PHE A 93 7.51 -3.42 0.21
C PHE A 93 7.36 -3.87 1.67
N THR A 94 7.61 -5.16 1.95
CA THR A 94 7.56 -5.71 3.30
C THR A 94 8.59 -5.04 4.23
N THR A 95 9.79 -4.78 3.72
CA THR A 95 10.83 -4.07 4.45
C THR A 95 10.45 -2.63 4.73
N ASP A 96 9.86 -1.94 3.75
CA ASP A 96 9.43 -0.54 3.88
C ASP A 96 8.30 -0.39 4.89
N LEU A 97 7.37 -1.35 4.98
CA LEU A 97 6.34 -1.38 6.03
C LEU A 97 7.00 -1.44 7.43
N ALA A 98 7.92 -2.37 7.65
CA ALA A 98 8.59 -2.51 8.95
C ALA A 98 9.41 -1.26 9.32
N ASN A 99 10.08 -0.65 8.34
CA ASN A 99 10.84 0.58 8.54
C ASN A 99 9.94 1.79 8.89
N ALA A 100 8.77 1.90 8.24
CA ALA A 100 7.81 2.95 8.53
C ALA A 100 7.30 2.85 9.97
N GLU A 101 6.92 1.64 10.41
CA GLU A 101 6.45 1.39 11.77
C GLU A 101 7.55 1.64 12.82
N SER A 102 8.77 1.16 12.55
CA SER A 102 9.92 1.41 13.43
C SER A 102 10.22 2.91 13.58
N THR A 103 10.11 3.67 12.48
CA THR A 103 10.31 5.13 12.49
C THR A 103 9.21 5.84 13.29
N SER A 104 7.96 5.39 13.19
CA SER A 104 6.84 5.88 14.01
C SER A 104 7.10 5.60 15.50
N GLY A 105 7.54 4.39 15.82
CA GLY A 105 7.89 4.02 17.20
C GLY A 105 8.98 4.90 17.80
N LEU A 106 10.04 5.18 17.05
CA LEU A 106 11.12 6.06 17.48
C LEU A 106 10.64 7.48 17.81
N LYS A 107 9.66 8.01 17.07
CA LYS A 107 9.08 9.34 17.33
C LYS A 107 8.28 9.40 18.62
N LEU A 108 7.61 8.31 19.01
CA LEU A 108 6.85 8.20 20.24
C LEU A 108 7.72 7.93 21.46
N GLY A 109 8.95 7.47 21.27
CA GLY A 109 9.90 7.22 22.36
C GLY A 109 9.36 6.24 23.40
N THR A 110 9.46 6.61 24.70
CA THR A 110 9.05 5.76 25.83
C THR A 110 7.55 5.45 25.86
N ASP A 111 6.74 6.28 25.22
CA ASP A 111 5.27 6.12 25.24
C ASP A 111 4.78 5.14 24.17
N PHE A 112 5.67 4.71 23.27
CA PHE A 112 5.33 3.83 22.15
C PHE A 112 4.61 2.55 22.61
N CYS A 113 5.19 1.85 23.58
CA CYS A 113 4.65 0.58 24.06
C CYS A 113 3.32 0.75 24.80
N ALA A 114 3.23 1.77 25.64
CA ALA A 114 2.01 2.05 26.41
C ALA A 114 0.87 2.49 25.49
N HIS A 115 1.18 3.28 24.47
CA HIS A 115 0.19 3.83 23.54
C HIS A 115 -0.37 2.76 22.58
N ASN A 116 0.51 1.90 22.07
CA ASN A 116 0.15 0.95 21.00
C ASN A 116 -0.10 -0.48 21.50
N GLY A 117 0.29 -0.83 22.73
CA GLY A 117 0.16 -2.22 23.23
C GLY A 117 -1.27 -2.75 23.28
N LEU A 118 -2.28 -1.88 23.34
CA LEU A 118 -3.71 -2.27 23.36
C LEU A 118 -4.16 -2.92 22.04
N ILE A 119 -3.48 -2.66 20.94
CA ILE A 119 -3.83 -3.24 19.63
C ILE A 119 -3.84 -4.78 19.66
N PHE A 120 -2.96 -5.41 20.48
CA PHE A 120 -2.97 -6.86 20.63
C PHE A 120 -4.26 -7.36 21.28
N GLN A 121 -4.79 -6.65 22.28
CA GLN A 121 -6.05 -7.01 22.91
C GLN A 121 -7.21 -6.85 21.91
N GLU A 122 -7.21 -5.76 21.13
CA GLU A 122 -8.22 -5.51 20.10
C GLU A 122 -8.24 -6.65 19.08
N VAL A 123 -7.11 -6.95 18.44
CA VAL A 123 -7.07 -7.96 17.36
C VAL A 123 -7.29 -9.39 17.88
N LEU A 124 -6.86 -9.70 19.09
CA LEU A 124 -7.07 -11.01 19.69
C LEU A 124 -8.51 -11.22 20.16
N SER A 125 -9.28 -10.17 20.42
CA SER A 125 -10.70 -10.24 20.78
C SER A 125 -11.64 -10.46 19.61
N LEU A 126 -11.24 -10.14 18.37
CA LEU A 126 -12.06 -10.35 17.16
C LEU A 126 -12.45 -11.82 16.99
N GLN A 127 -13.66 -12.08 16.49
CA GLN A 127 -14.19 -13.45 16.45
C GLN A 127 -13.87 -14.19 15.15
N SER A 128 -13.63 -13.47 14.07
CA SER A 128 -13.48 -14.07 12.73
C SER A 128 -12.48 -13.31 11.85
N ALA A 129 -12.09 -13.92 10.72
CA ALA A 129 -11.32 -13.29 9.68
C ALA A 129 -12.05 -12.08 9.04
N ALA A 130 -13.38 -12.14 8.95
CA ALA A 130 -14.18 -11.03 8.45
C ALA A 130 -14.11 -9.82 9.39
N ASP A 131 -14.05 -10.05 10.72
CA ASP A 131 -13.86 -8.99 11.70
C ASP A 131 -12.47 -8.38 11.59
N LEU A 132 -11.43 -9.19 11.32
CA LEU A 132 -10.08 -8.70 11.07
C LEU A 132 -10.05 -7.78 9.84
N ALA A 133 -10.68 -8.18 8.73
CA ALA A 133 -10.78 -7.35 7.53
C ALA A 133 -11.50 -6.03 7.78
N SER A 134 -12.60 -6.06 8.55
CA SER A 134 -13.35 -4.86 8.96
C SER A 134 -12.53 -3.95 9.88
N TYR A 135 -11.79 -4.55 10.80
CA TYR A 135 -10.92 -3.83 11.73
C TYR A 135 -9.83 -3.05 10.99
N VAL A 136 -9.11 -3.69 10.06
CA VAL A 136 -8.05 -3.01 9.31
C VAL A 136 -8.59 -1.96 8.35
N ALA A 137 -9.78 -2.15 7.80
CA ALA A 137 -10.44 -1.15 6.96
C ALA A 137 -10.72 0.16 7.70
N GLY A 138 -10.98 0.08 9.01
CA GLY A 138 -11.21 1.25 9.87
C GLY A 138 -9.93 1.95 10.34
N LYS A 139 -8.75 1.34 10.14
CA LYS A 139 -7.47 1.89 10.63
C LYS A 139 -6.68 2.67 9.59
N ASP A 140 -7.09 2.64 8.31
CA ASP A 140 -6.40 3.30 7.19
C ASP A 140 -4.89 3.02 7.12
N LEU A 141 -4.54 1.74 7.13
CA LEU A 141 -3.16 1.26 7.19
C LEU A 141 -2.48 1.15 5.81
N VAL A 142 -3.08 1.70 4.75
CA VAL A 142 -2.46 1.66 3.40
C VAL A 142 -1.33 2.68 3.35
N PRO A 143 -0.08 2.25 3.04
CA PRO A 143 1.02 3.19 2.89
C PRO A 143 0.73 4.24 1.80
N PRO A 144 1.13 5.51 1.99
CA PRO A 144 0.92 6.58 1.00
C PRO A 144 1.56 6.31 -0.37
N THR A 145 2.50 5.36 -0.44
CA THR A 145 3.14 4.92 -1.69
C THR A 145 2.26 3.99 -2.54
N LEU A 146 1.15 3.51 -1.95
CA LEU A 146 0.15 2.70 -2.62
C LEU A 146 -1.16 3.49 -2.65
N GLU A 147 -1.49 4.08 -3.80
CA GLU A 147 -2.75 4.79 -3.89
C GLU A 147 -3.92 3.82 -4.03
N VAL A 148 -4.96 4.12 -3.26
CA VAL A 148 -6.26 3.49 -3.38
C VAL A 148 -7.07 4.34 -4.34
N CYS A 149 -7.28 3.84 -5.55
CA CYS A 149 -8.25 4.47 -6.41
C CYS A 149 -9.64 4.10 -5.92
N ASP A 150 -10.39 5.08 -5.47
CA ASP A 150 -11.81 4.90 -5.28
C ASP A 150 -12.42 4.48 -6.62
N VAL A 151 -13.04 3.30 -6.65
CA VAL A 151 -13.85 2.85 -7.79
C VAL A 151 -15.17 3.63 -7.87
N ALA A 152 -15.17 4.86 -7.39
CA ALA A 152 -16.27 5.78 -7.53
C ALA A 152 -16.10 6.53 -8.85
N GLU A 153 -17.01 6.21 -9.77
CA GLU A 153 -17.27 6.87 -11.04
C GLU A 153 -16.43 6.46 -12.27
N SER A 154 -16.82 5.29 -12.78
CA SER A 154 -16.75 5.08 -14.24
C SER A 154 -17.35 6.31 -14.95
N PRO A 155 -16.63 6.96 -15.89
CA PRO A 155 -17.09 8.20 -16.55
C PRO A 155 -18.29 8.03 -17.50
N ALA A 156 -18.95 6.88 -17.48
CA ALA A 156 -20.04 6.52 -18.38
C ALA A 156 -21.41 7.14 -18.05
N LYS A 157 -21.56 8.00 -17.03
CA LYS A 157 -22.86 8.61 -16.67
C LYS A 157 -22.87 10.12 -16.41
N ARG A 158 -21.96 10.88 -16.97
CA ARG A 158 -22.25 12.32 -17.13
C ARG A 158 -23.16 12.52 -18.32
N LYS A 159 -24.45 12.30 -18.14
CA LYS A 159 -25.44 12.87 -19.03
C LYS A 159 -25.30 14.39 -19.00
N ALA A 160 -24.99 14.96 -20.17
CA ALA A 160 -24.91 16.39 -20.36
C ALA A 160 -26.14 17.07 -19.76
N ALA A 161 -25.91 18.00 -18.83
CA ALA A 161 -26.97 18.91 -18.37
C ALA A 161 -27.43 19.77 -19.56
N PRO A 162 -28.74 19.97 -19.76
CA PRO A 162 -29.22 20.81 -20.84
C PRO A 162 -28.82 22.27 -20.60
N ALA A 163 -28.30 22.90 -21.65
CA ALA A 163 -27.94 24.31 -21.65
C ALA A 163 -29.07 25.22 -21.25
N PRO A 164 -28.85 26.29 -20.46
CA PRO A 164 -29.92 27.24 -20.13
C PRO A 164 -30.35 27.99 -21.38
N LYS A 165 -31.68 27.97 -21.65
CA LYS A 165 -32.30 28.80 -22.70
C LYS A 165 -32.35 30.22 -22.19
N HIS A 166 -31.63 31.12 -22.82
CA HIS A 166 -31.85 32.55 -22.70
C HIS A 166 -33.19 32.94 -23.35
N HIS A 167 -34.07 33.54 -22.57
CA HIS A 167 -35.17 34.39 -23.00
C HIS A 167 -34.78 35.83 -22.79
#